data_fe3bdb3d458128cba43b11a3db36a2ef
#
_entry.id   fe3bdb3d458128cba43b11a3db36a2ef
#
_cell.length_a   1.000
_cell.length_b   1.000
_cell.length_c   1.000
_cell.angle_alpha   90.00
_cell.angle_beta   90.00
_cell.angle_gamma   90.00
#
_symmetry.space_group_name_H-M   'P 1'
#
loop_
_entity.id
_entity.type
_entity.pdbx_description
1 polymer ?
#
loop_
_entity_poly.entity_id
_entity_poly.type
_entity_poly.pdbx_seq_one_letter_code
_entity_poly.pdbx_strand_id
1 'polypeptide(L)' 'MAKTKISEFSSTAADNTDITNINIAEGCSPANVNNAIRSLMSV' A
#
# COMPACT_ATOMS: atom_id res chain seq x y z
N MET A 1 -2.08 -10.21 -4.00
CA MET A 1 -2.43 -9.41 -5.17
C MET A 1 -2.25 -7.94 -4.84
N ALA A 2 -1.69 -7.17 -5.76
CA ALA A 2 -1.48 -5.74 -5.55
C ALA A 2 -2.82 -5.00 -5.51
N LYS A 3 -2.96 -4.05 -4.59
CA LYS A 3 -4.15 -3.23 -4.48
C LYS A 3 -3.99 -2.00 -5.36
N THR A 4 -4.96 -1.77 -6.23
CA THR A 4 -4.88 -0.69 -7.21
C THR A 4 -6.01 0.34 -7.06
N LYS A 5 -6.91 0.14 -6.11
CA LYS A 5 -8.02 1.07 -5.88
C LYS A 5 -8.52 0.94 -4.44
N ILE A 6 -9.21 1.99 -3.98
CA ILE A 6 -9.65 2.07 -2.60
C ILE A 6 -10.56 0.90 -2.21
N SER A 7 -11.40 0.45 -3.13
CA SER A 7 -12.35 -0.64 -2.84
C SER A 7 -11.66 -1.98 -2.57
N GLU A 8 -10.38 -2.11 -2.89
CA GLU A 8 -9.61 -3.33 -2.64
C GLU A 8 -8.94 -3.31 -1.28
N PHE A 9 -8.96 -2.18 -0.58
CA PHE A 9 -8.32 -2.06 0.72
C PHE A 9 -9.13 -2.81 1.77
N SER A 10 -8.41 -3.43 2.73
CA SER A 10 -9.06 -4.11 3.85
C SER A 10 -9.42 -3.12 4.94
N SER A 11 -10.53 -3.37 5.64
CA SER A 11 -10.86 -2.61 6.84
C SER A 11 -9.98 -3.01 8.03
N THR A 12 -9.27 -4.12 7.91
CA THR A 12 -8.26 -4.53 8.90
C THR A 12 -6.92 -3.96 8.47
N ALA A 13 -6.39 -3.00 9.21
CA ALA A 13 -5.17 -2.30 8.82
C ALA A 13 -3.99 -3.23 8.56
N ALA A 14 -3.84 -4.27 9.37
CA ALA A 14 -2.72 -5.20 9.25
C ALA A 14 -2.72 -5.98 7.93
N ASP A 15 -3.88 -6.07 7.25
CA ASP A 15 -3.98 -6.78 5.99
C ASP A 15 -3.63 -5.89 4.79
N ASN A 16 -3.46 -4.58 5.00
CA ASN A 16 -3.09 -3.65 3.94
C ASN A 16 -1.56 -3.59 3.84
N THR A 17 -0.97 -4.53 3.12
CA THR A 17 0.47 -4.72 3.08
C THR A 17 1.11 -4.28 1.77
N ASP A 18 0.32 -3.84 0.79
CA ASP A 18 0.88 -3.35 -0.48
C ASP A 18 -0.10 -2.40 -1.16
N ILE A 19 0.46 -1.55 -2.01
CA ILE A 19 -0.31 -0.70 -2.92
C ILE A 19 0.46 -0.66 -4.24
N THR A 20 -0.19 -1.02 -5.34
CA THR A 20 0.39 -1.05 -6.69
C THR A 20 1.78 -1.70 -6.73
N ASN A 21 1.92 -2.86 -6.07
CA ASN A 21 3.15 -3.63 -5.96
C ASN A 21 4.22 -3.00 -5.06
N ILE A 22 3.88 -1.96 -4.30
CA ILE A 22 4.80 -1.36 -3.35
C ILE A 22 4.54 -1.98 -1.98
N ASN A 23 5.56 -2.67 -1.42
CA ASN A 23 5.42 -3.32 -0.12
C ASN A 23 5.41 -2.28 0.99
N ILE A 24 4.32 -2.26 1.77
CA ILE A 24 4.19 -1.37 2.92
C ILE A 24 3.93 -2.16 4.21
N ALA A 25 4.23 -3.46 4.20
CA ALA A 25 4.12 -4.27 5.39
C ALA A 25 5.13 -3.83 6.45
N GLU A 26 4.93 -4.30 7.67
CA GLU A 26 5.83 -4.02 8.79
C GLU A 26 7.28 -4.33 8.37
N GLY A 27 8.20 -3.41 8.64
CA GLY A 27 9.59 -3.59 8.28
C GLY A 27 9.95 -3.26 6.85
N CYS A 28 9.03 -2.67 6.08
CA CYS A 28 9.34 -2.26 4.71
C CYS A 28 10.38 -1.13 4.70
N SER A 29 11.03 -0.94 3.54
CA SER A 29 12.02 0.10 3.37
C SER A 29 11.38 1.49 3.54
N PRO A 30 12.05 2.46 4.19
CA PRO A 30 11.52 3.82 4.31
C PRO A 30 11.17 4.46 2.95
N ALA A 31 11.91 4.12 1.89
CA ALA A 31 11.62 4.64 0.56
C ALA A 31 10.25 4.18 0.06
N ASN A 32 9.78 3.01 0.51
CA ASN A 32 8.46 2.51 0.11
C ASN A 32 7.33 3.34 0.71
N VAL A 33 7.55 3.99 1.84
CA VAL A 33 6.51 4.78 2.50
C VAL A 33 6.08 5.95 1.62
N ASN A 34 7.02 6.76 1.13
CA ASN A 34 6.62 7.89 0.29
C ASN A 34 6.12 7.43 -1.07
N ASN A 35 6.69 6.35 -1.62
CA ASN A 35 6.20 5.81 -2.90
C ASN A 35 4.78 5.29 -2.76
N ALA A 36 4.46 4.64 -1.65
CA ALA A 36 3.11 4.13 -1.39
C ALA A 36 2.11 5.28 -1.26
N ILE A 37 2.49 6.36 -0.59
CA ILE A 37 1.61 7.52 -0.44
C ILE A 37 1.31 8.13 -1.82
N ARG A 38 2.32 8.28 -2.66
CA ARG A 38 2.12 8.82 -4.01
C ARG A 38 1.22 7.92 -4.84
N SER A 39 1.42 6.61 -4.76
CA SER A 39 0.57 5.66 -5.48
C SER A 39 -0.86 5.70 -4.96
N LEU A 40 -1.03 5.80 -3.65
CA LEU A 40 -2.36 5.89 -3.05
C LEU A 40 -3.11 7.12 -3.55
N MET A 41 -2.43 8.24 -3.70
CA MET A 41 -3.06 9.46 -4.21
C MET A 41 -3.42 9.37 -5.69
N SER A 42 -2.83 8.43 -6.41
CA SER A 42 -3.08 8.26 -7.85
C SER A 42 -4.21 7.27 -8.17
N VAL A 43 -4.67 6.51 -7.19
CA VAL A 43 -5.72 5.48 -7.42
C VAL A 43 -7.13 6.03 -7.40
#